data_719d798878ff82cebaee92790543610f
#
_entry.id   719d798878ff82cebaee92790543610f
#
_cell.length_a   1.000
_cell.length_b   1.000
_cell.length_c   1.000
_cell.angle_alpha   90.00
_cell.angle_beta   90.00
_cell.angle_gamma   90.00
#
_symmetry.space_group_name_H-M   'P 1'
#
loop_
_entity.id
_entity.type
_entity.pdbx_description
1 polymer ?
#
loop_
_entity_poly.entity_id
_entity_poly.type
_entity_poly.pdbx_seq_one_letter_code
_entity_poly.pdbx_strand_id
1 'polypeptide(L)' 'MLPMFRKSFWVPYPESDVYPTVSKAREAISRYCEQNGWSCSFPGEEEALIDGALYEVYRGYETGSRGNYGVKCRAK' A
#
# COMPACT_ATOMS: atom_id res chain seq x y z
N MET A 1 -4.30 14.54 -12.79
CA MET A 1 -4.85 14.23 -12.40
C MET A 1 -4.74 13.21 -11.63
N LEU A 2 -5.53 12.59 -11.34
CA LEU A 2 -5.32 12.05 -10.45
C LEU A 2 -5.44 10.74 -10.29
N PRO A 3 -4.50 10.01 -9.96
CA PRO A 3 -4.53 8.62 -9.77
C PRO A 3 -5.43 8.21 -8.69
N MET A 4 -5.91 9.12 -7.98
CA MET A 4 -6.71 8.75 -6.90
C MET A 4 -7.94 8.07 -7.28
N PHE A 5 -8.25 7.97 -8.52
CA PHE A 5 -9.41 7.25 -8.88
C PHE A 5 -9.20 5.78 -9.02
N ARG A 6 -7.99 5.26 -8.80
CA ARG A 6 -7.81 3.84 -8.79
C ARG A 6 -8.53 3.25 -7.62
N LYS A 7 -9.24 2.16 -7.85
CA LYS A 7 -9.93 1.48 -6.78
C LYS A 7 -8.98 0.64 -5.93
N SER A 8 -7.93 0.13 -6.53
CA SER A 8 -6.92 -0.61 -5.78
C SER A 8 -5.64 -0.67 -6.58
N PHE A 9 -4.54 -0.83 -5.86
CA PHE A 9 -3.25 -1.01 -6.50
C PHE A 9 -2.30 -1.71 -5.55
N TRP A 10 -1.35 -2.46 -6.11
CA TRP A 10 -0.33 -3.11 -5.32
C TRP A 10 0.85 -2.16 -5.15
N VAL A 11 1.40 -2.15 -3.94
CA VAL A 11 2.54 -1.31 -3.61
C VAL A 11 3.80 -2.17 -3.72
N PRO A 12 4.87 -1.67 -4.33
CA PRO A 12 6.12 -2.44 -4.38
C PRO A 12 6.59 -2.82 -2.99
N TYR A 13 6.84 -4.11 -2.78
CA TYR A 13 7.24 -4.62 -1.48
C TYR A 13 8.44 -5.53 -1.70
N PRO A 14 9.66 -5.05 -1.41
CA PRO A 14 10.87 -5.79 -1.75
C PRO A 14 11.11 -7.05 -0.95
N GLU A 15 10.54 -7.14 0.25
CA GLU A 15 10.76 -8.33 1.08
C GLU A 15 9.62 -9.31 0.88
N SER A 16 9.40 -9.75 -0.33
CA SER A 16 8.23 -10.53 -0.67
C SER A 16 8.17 -11.91 -0.01
N ASP A 17 9.27 -12.37 0.58
CA ASP A 17 9.28 -13.63 1.31
C ASP A 17 9.00 -13.44 2.80
N VAL A 18 8.76 -12.21 3.23
CA VAL A 18 8.50 -11.90 4.64
C VAL A 18 7.11 -11.29 4.76
N TYR A 19 6.31 -11.81 5.68
CA TYR A 19 4.97 -11.28 5.88
C TYR A 19 5.06 -9.81 6.29
N PRO A 20 4.39 -8.89 5.60
CA PRO A 20 4.53 -7.47 5.91
C PRO A 20 3.82 -7.12 7.22
N THR A 21 4.60 -6.60 8.17
CA THR A 21 4.04 -6.06 9.40
C THR A 21 3.44 -4.71 9.10
N VAL A 22 2.70 -4.15 10.05
CA VAL A 22 2.14 -2.81 9.88
C VAL A 22 3.25 -1.81 9.57
N SER A 23 4.36 -1.90 10.29
CA SER A 23 5.48 -0.99 10.09
C SER A 23 6.08 -1.13 8.69
N LYS A 24 6.28 -2.36 8.24
CA LYS A 24 6.85 -2.59 6.92
C LYS A 24 5.90 -2.14 5.81
N ALA A 25 4.61 -2.35 6.01
CA ALA A 25 3.62 -1.92 5.03
C ALA A 25 3.60 -0.40 4.92
N ARG A 26 3.64 0.28 6.06
CA ARG A 26 3.66 1.75 6.04
C ARG A 26 4.91 2.27 5.35
N GLU A 27 6.04 1.63 5.60
CA GLU A 27 7.28 2.04 4.97
C GLU A 27 7.20 1.88 3.46
N ALA A 28 6.67 0.75 2.99
CA ALA A 28 6.55 0.50 1.56
C ALA A 28 5.61 1.51 0.91
N ILE A 29 4.47 1.78 1.55
CA ILE A 29 3.50 2.72 1.03
C ILE A 29 4.10 4.14 0.99
N SER A 30 4.80 4.54 2.05
CA SER A 30 5.40 5.85 2.09
C SER A 30 6.42 6.04 0.98
N ARG A 31 7.24 5.02 0.74
CA ARG A 31 8.24 5.07 -0.30
C ARG A 31 7.59 5.18 -1.68
N TYR A 32 6.54 4.39 -1.88
CA TYR A 32 5.84 4.41 -3.16
C TYR A 32 5.17 5.77 -3.41
N CYS A 33 4.55 6.33 -2.38
CA CYS A 33 3.94 7.66 -2.51
C CYS A 33 4.99 8.71 -2.80
N GLU A 34 6.13 8.62 -2.14
CA GLU A 34 7.20 9.58 -2.36
C GLU A 34 7.69 9.51 -3.80
N GLN A 35 7.81 8.31 -4.35
CA GLN A 35 8.25 8.15 -5.73
C GLN A 35 7.26 8.71 -6.72
N ASN A 36 5.99 8.78 -6.34
CA ASN A 36 4.96 9.31 -7.23
C ASN A 36 4.55 10.74 -6.90
N GLY A 37 5.17 11.36 -5.92
CA GLY A 37 4.83 12.71 -5.55
C GLY A 37 3.51 12.84 -4.83
N TRP A 38 3.05 11.78 -4.17
CA TRP A 38 1.79 11.80 -3.44
C TRP A 38 2.02 12.05 -1.97
N SER A 39 1.10 12.77 -1.31
CA SER A 39 1.16 12.90 0.13
C SER A 39 0.59 11.63 0.75
N CYS A 40 0.98 11.33 1.99
CA CYS A 40 0.62 10.08 2.59
C CYS A 40 0.61 10.20 4.10
N SER A 41 -0.43 9.66 4.73
CA SER A 41 -0.46 9.56 6.18
C SER A 41 -1.23 8.29 6.55
N PHE A 42 -1.19 7.92 7.82
CA PHE A 42 -1.77 6.65 8.26
C PHE A 42 -2.66 6.88 9.47
N PRO A 43 -3.96 7.14 9.24
CA PRO A 43 -4.87 7.40 10.37
C PRO A 43 -5.16 6.18 11.20
N GLY A 44 -4.98 4.98 10.66
CA GLY A 44 -5.18 3.75 11.41
C GLY A 44 -4.19 2.70 10.98
N GLU A 45 -4.16 1.57 11.69
CA GLU A 45 -3.18 0.54 11.38
C GLU A 45 -3.33 -0.06 9.99
N GLU A 46 -4.56 -0.13 9.51
CA GLU A 46 -4.78 -0.70 8.19
C GLU A 46 -5.43 0.32 7.26
N GLU A 47 -5.07 1.57 7.43
CA GLU A 47 -5.58 2.64 6.61
C GLU A 47 -4.46 3.53 6.14
N ALA A 48 -4.59 4.03 4.94
CA ALA A 48 -3.64 4.99 4.38
C ALA A 48 -4.42 6.12 3.72
N LEU A 49 -4.05 7.35 4.06
CA LEU A 49 -4.65 8.51 3.43
C LEU A 49 -3.66 9.00 2.41
N ILE A 50 -3.97 8.84 1.13
CA ILE A 50 -3.05 9.17 0.04
C ILE A 50 -3.68 10.25 -0.82
N ASP A 51 -3.03 11.40 -0.88
CA ASP A 51 -3.52 12.55 -1.63
C ASP A 51 -4.98 12.87 -1.32
N GLY A 52 -5.34 12.75 -0.05
CA GLY A 52 -6.69 13.08 0.38
C GLY A 52 -7.71 11.96 0.22
N ALA A 53 -7.32 10.83 -0.29
CA ALA A 53 -8.23 9.70 -0.46
C ALA A 53 -7.87 8.60 0.53
N LEU A 54 -8.88 8.05 1.19
CA LEU A 54 -8.66 7.02 2.19
C LEU A 54 -8.66 5.64 1.56
N TYR A 55 -7.65 4.85 1.88
CA TYR A 55 -7.50 3.50 1.37
C TYR A 55 -7.41 2.51 2.51
N GLU A 56 -7.90 1.31 2.27
CA GLU A 56 -7.73 0.20 3.18
C GLU A 56 -6.45 -0.52 2.77
N VAL A 57 -5.62 -0.87 3.74
CA VAL A 57 -4.34 -1.51 3.47
C VAL A 57 -4.47 -3.01 3.71
N TYR A 58 -4.18 -3.79 2.67
CA TYR A 58 -4.17 -5.24 2.76
C TYR A 58 -2.72 -5.72 2.83
N ARG A 59 -2.44 -6.62 3.76
CA ARG A 59 -1.13 -7.23 3.92
C ARG A 59 -1.31 -8.73 3.82
N GLY A 60 -0.62 -9.36 2.91
CA GLY A 60 -0.75 -10.80 2.74
C GLY A 60 -0.22 -11.27 1.41
N TYR A 61 -0.70 -12.41 0.96
CA TYR A 61 -0.24 -12.95 -0.30
C TYR A 61 -0.69 -12.09 -1.46
N GLU A 62 0.24 -11.87 -2.36
CA GLU A 62 -0.06 -11.14 -3.58
C GLU A 62 -0.67 -12.09 -4.58
N THR A 63 -1.82 -11.75 -5.12
CA THR A 63 -2.53 -12.60 -6.06
C THR A 63 -1.66 -12.91 -7.27
N GLY A 64 -1.55 -14.18 -7.60
CA GLY A 64 -0.80 -14.59 -8.76
C GLY A 64 0.70 -14.65 -8.59
N SER A 65 1.20 -14.43 -7.38
CA SER A 65 2.64 -14.34 -7.17
C SER A 65 3.28 -15.61 -6.62
N ARG A 66 2.55 -16.69 -6.57
CA ARG A 66 3.11 -17.97 -6.12
C ARG A 66 3.71 -17.90 -4.73
N GLY A 67 2.96 -17.35 -3.80
CA GLY A 67 3.36 -17.37 -2.41
C GLY A 67 4.17 -16.18 -1.95
N ASN A 68 4.39 -15.20 -2.82
CA ASN A 68 5.04 -13.98 -2.36
C ASN A 68 4.04 -13.11 -1.61
N TYR A 69 4.54 -12.41 -0.62
CA TYR A 69 3.70 -11.48 0.13
C TYR A 69 3.72 -10.11 -0.53
N GLY A 70 2.70 -9.33 -0.28
CA GLY A 70 2.62 -8.00 -0.83
C GLY A 70 1.73 -7.10 0.00
N VAL A 71 1.68 -5.84 -0.41
CA VAL A 71 0.88 -4.80 0.23
C VAL A 71 -0.01 -4.18 -0.83
N LYS A 72 -1.28 -4.08 -0.52
CA LYS A 72 -2.25 -3.55 -1.49
C LYS A 72 -3.07 -2.46 -0.83
N CYS A 73 -3.31 -1.38 -1.55
CA CYS A 73 -4.18 -0.31 -1.10
C CYS A 73 -5.46 -0.36 -1.91
N ARG A 74 -6.59 -0.40 -1.22
CA ARG A 74 -7.89 -0.45 -1.87
C ARG A 74 -8.72 0.73 -1.40
N ALA A 75 -9.31 1.46 -2.32
CA ALA A 75 -10.10 2.65 -1.98
C ALA A 75 -11.30 2.25 -1.14
N LYS A 76 -11.55 3.01 -0.10
CA LYS A 76 -12.71 2.77 0.75
C LYS A 76 -13.96 3.46 0.25
#